data_eecaa0f7d538f581f7983b728fe7cd65
#
_entry.id   eecaa0f7d538f581f7983b728fe7cd65
#
_cell.length_a   1.000
_cell.length_b   1.000
_cell.length_c   1.000
_cell.angle_alpha   90.00
_cell.angle_beta   90.00
_cell.angle_gamma   90.00
#
_symmetry.space_group_name_H-M   'P 1'
#
loop_
_entity.id
_entity.type
_entity.pdbx_description
1 polymer ?
#
loop_
_entity_poly.entity_id
_entity_poly.type
_entity_poly.pdbx_seq_one_letter_code
_entity_poly.pdbx_strand_id
1 'polypeptide(L)'
;MRFEAVIFDLDGTLLDSMDVWEKIDICFLQKRGLPVPADYVTEICARSFEEAAQYTIDLFGLSEKSEDIIREWNEMAVYEYAHHVKLSPYALEYLIELKKRGVKLAVATGLSGELFLPCLEHNSVLGLFDILCSTDEVKRGKEYPDVFELAAQRLGATPQRCLVFEDVLPAVKSAKQAGMLVCAVYDKYSARYRVQMEQAADLYIADFRDAPLPDTDFEE
;
A
#
# COMPACT_ATOMS: atom_id res chain seq x y z
N MET A 1 15.80 18.04 1.92
CA MET A 1 15.82 16.84 2.80
C MET A 1 16.86 15.87 2.25
N ARG A 2 17.74 15.31 3.12
CA ARG A 2 18.86 14.47 2.63
C ARG A 2 18.47 12.99 2.70
N PHE A 3 18.14 12.40 1.57
CA PHE A 3 17.92 10.96 1.42
C PHE A 3 18.55 10.48 0.08
N GLU A 4 18.92 9.21 0.01
CA GLU A 4 19.50 8.56 -1.16
C GLU A 4 18.65 7.38 -1.66
N ALA A 5 17.67 6.98 -0.85
CA ALA A 5 16.75 5.91 -1.14
C ALA A 5 15.33 6.29 -0.74
N VAL A 6 14.35 5.81 -1.51
CA VAL A 6 12.93 5.97 -1.21
C VAL A 6 12.26 4.61 -1.20
N ILE A 7 11.46 4.37 -0.17
CA ILE A 7 10.70 3.14 0.04
C ILE A 7 9.22 3.51 -0.01
N PHE A 8 8.48 2.90 -0.91
CA PHE A 8 7.06 3.17 -1.09
C PHE A 8 6.23 2.02 -0.55
N ASP A 9 5.23 2.35 0.24
CA ASP A 9 4.05 1.51 0.31
C ASP A 9 3.26 1.60 -1.01
N LEU A 10 2.35 0.64 -1.23
CA LEU A 10 1.53 0.57 -2.43
C LEU A 10 0.10 1.05 -2.18
N ASP A 11 -0.71 0.28 -1.44
CA ASP A 11 -2.15 0.54 -1.28
C ASP A 11 -2.43 1.83 -0.51
N GLY A 12 -3.21 2.75 -1.11
CA GLY A 12 -3.50 4.05 -0.51
C GLY A 12 -2.32 5.04 -0.55
N THR A 13 -1.14 4.58 -0.96
CA THR A 13 0.07 5.39 -1.10
C THR A 13 0.43 5.58 -2.57
N LEU A 14 1.17 4.66 -3.16
CA LEU A 14 1.60 4.75 -4.56
C LEU A 14 0.49 4.35 -5.54
N LEU A 15 -0.45 3.51 -5.09
CA LEU A 15 -1.59 3.01 -5.86
C LEU A 15 -2.90 3.60 -5.30
N ASP A 16 -3.77 4.04 -6.21
CA ASP A 16 -5.17 4.41 -5.93
C ASP A 16 -6.02 3.14 -5.93
N SER A 17 -5.87 2.33 -4.89
CA SER A 17 -6.40 0.97 -4.79
C SER A 17 -7.41 0.77 -3.66
N MET A 18 -7.61 1.75 -2.80
CA MET A 18 -8.40 1.56 -1.59
C MET A 18 -9.89 1.22 -1.83
N ASP A 19 -10.43 1.57 -3.01
CA ASP A 19 -11.80 1.22 -3.40
C ASP A 19 -11.93 -0.19 -4.01
N VAL A 20 -10.82 -0.89 -4.23
CA VAL A 20 -10.82 -2.21 -4.88
C VAL A 20 -11.62 -3.23 -4.07
N TRP A 21 -11.38 -3.31 -2.78
CA TRP A 21 -12.05 -4.28 -1.92
C TRP A 21 -13.55 -4.00 -1.78
N GLU A 22 -13.94 -2.73 -1.62
CA GLU A 22 -15.36 -2.33 -1.64
C GLU A 22 -16.03 -2.75 -2.97
N LYS A 23 -15.34 -2.54 -4.09
CA LYS A 23 -15.83 -2.92 -5.41
C LYS A 23 -15.96 -4.44 -5.56
N ILE A 24 -14.99 -5.20 -5.05
CA ILE A 24 -15.03 -6.67 -5.03
C ILE A 24 -16.24 -7.16 -4.23
N ASP A 25 -16.45 -6.62 -3.05
CA ASP A 25 -17.57 -6.98 -2.17
C ASP A 25 -18.92 -6.74 -2.83
N ILE A 26 -19.08 -5.57 -3.45
CA ILE A 26 -20.29 -5.22 -4.19
C ILE A 26 -20.49 -6.18 -5.39
N CYS A 27 -19.45 -6.39 -6.19
CA CYS A 27 -19.51 -7.26 -7.36
C CYS A 27 -19.80 -8.73 -6.98
N PHE A 28 -19.20 -9.22 -5.89
CA PHE A 28 -19.41 -10.57 -5.38
C PHE A 28 -20.89 -10.82 -5.05
N LEU A 29 -21.55 -9.89 -4.35
CA LEU A 29 -22.96 -9.97 -4.01
C LEU A 29 -23.85 -9.82 -5.24
N GLN A 30 -23.56 -8.85 -6.11
CA GLN A 30 -24.34 -8.62 -7.35
C GLN A 30 -24.32 -9.83 -8.28
N LYS A 31 -23.18 -10.51 -8.42
CA LYS A 31 -23.04 -11.75 -9.22
C LYS A 31 -24.00 -12.86 -8.74
N ARG A 32 -24.35 -12.85 -7.45
CA ARG A 32 -25.30 -13.78 -6.82
C ARG A 32 -26.73 -13.25 -6.76
N GLY A 33 -26.98 -12.03 -7.29
CA GLY A 33 -28.30 -11.38 -7.22
C GLY A 33 -28.69 -10.96 -5.80
N LEU A 34 -27.69 -10.80 -4.91
CA LEU A 34 -27.89 -10.42 -3.52
C LEU A 34 -27.85 -8.89 -3.36
N PRO A 35 -28.64 -8.33 -2.42
CA PRO A 35 -28.57 -6.91 -2.13
C PRO A 35 -27.27 -6.60 -1.38
N VAL A 36 -26.76 -5.37 -1.53
CA VAL A 36 -25.62 -4.85 -0.76
C VAL A 36 -26.18 -4.03 0.41
N PRO A 37 -26.17 -4.54 1.66
CA PRO A 37 -26.59 -3.76 2.81
C PRO A 37 -25.70 -2.54 3.01
N ALA A 38 -26.23 -1.44 3.53
CA ALA A 38 -25.53 -0.17 3.67
C ALA A 38 -24.29 -0.23 4.58
N ASP A 39 -24.29 -1.14 5.54
CA ASP A 39 -23.21 -1.36 6.52
C ASP A 39 -22.30 -2.55 6.17
N TYR A 40 -22.62 -3.32 5.12
CA TYR A 40 -21.92 -4.56 4.78
C TYR A 40 -20.39 -4.36 4.61
N VAL A 41 -19.99 -3.40 3.78
CA VAL A 41 -18.57 -3.12 3.51
C VAL A 41 -17.84 -2.74 4.80
N THR A 42 -18.45 -1.89 5.64
CA THR A 42 -17.88 -1.49 6.93
C THR A 42 -17.71 -2.69 7.87
N GLU A 43 -18.68 -3.59 7.88
CA GLU A 43 -18.67 -4.76 8.74
C GLU A 43 -17.62 -5.79 8.34
N ILE A 44 -17.41 -6.01 7.04
CA ILE A 44 -16.39 -6.98 6.58
C ILE A 44 -14.97 -6.43 6.61
N CYS A 45 -14.76 -5.14 6.34
CA CYS A 45 -13.43 -4.50 6.42
C CYS A 45 -12.79 -4.57 7.82
N ALA A 46 -13.59 -4.79 8.87
CA ALA A 46 -13.09 -4.92 10.25
C ALA A 46 -12.67 -6.35 10.63
N ARG A 47 -12.83 -7.32 9.73
CA ARG A 47 -12.65 -8.76 9.98
C ARG A 47 -11.43 -9.32 9.21
N SER A 48 -10.93 -10.46 9.66
CA SER A 48 -10.04 -11.29 8.84
C SER A 48 -10.79 -11.85 7.64
N PHE A 49 -10.09 -12.34 6.62
CA PHE A 49 -10.74 -12.93 5.44
C PHE A 49 -11.66 -14.11 5.80
N GLU A 50 -11.24 -14.96 6.71
CA GLU A 50 -12.02 -16.09 7.21
C GLU A 50 -13.30 -15.63 7.93
N GLU A 51 -13.18 -14.63 8.81
CA GLU A 51 -14.30 -14.06 9.53
C GLU A 51 -15.27 -13.31 8.61
N ALA A 52 -14.75 -12.60 7.61
CA ALA A 52 -15.54 -11.90 6.60
C ALA A 52 -16.32 -12.89 5.71
N ALA A 53 -15.68 -13.97 5.27
CA ALA A 53 -16.34 -15.01 4.49
C ALA A 53 -17.42 -15.72 5.30
N GLN A 54 -17.15 -16.07 6.56
CA GLN A 54 -18.15 -16.70 7.43
C GLN A 54 -19.33 -15.75 7.72
N TYR A 55 -19.06 -14.48 8.01
CA TYR A 55 -20.09 -13.47 8.17
C TYR A 55 -20.99 -13.34 6.93
N THR A 56 -20.40 -13.35 5.74
CA THR A 56 -21.11 -13.28 4.46
C THR A 56 -22.00 -14.51 4.24
N ILE A 57 -21.48 -15.69 4.55
CA ILE A 57 -22.25 -16.96 4.50
C ILE A 57 -23.46 -16.89 5.42
N ASP A 58 -23.24 -16.50 6.67
CA ASP A 58 -24.30 -16.46 7.69
C ASP A 58 -25.37 -15.41 7.36
N LEU A 59 -24.95 -14.23 6.87
CA LEU A 59 -25.83 -13.12 6.55
C LEU A 59 -26.78 -13.45 5.38
N PHE A 60 -26.27 -14.13 4.35
CA PHE A 60 -27.02 -14.41 3.11
C PHE A 60 -27.47 -15.86 2.98
N GLY A 61 -27.12 -16.73 3.93
CA GLY A 61 -27.48 -18.16 3.88
C GLY A 61 -26.83 -18.88 2.71
N LEU A 62 -25.56 -18.57 2.41
CA LEU A 62 -24.84 -19.17 1.30
C LEU A 62 -24.48 -20.64 1.61
N SER A 63 -24.42 -21.47 0.57
CA SER A 63 -24.06 -22.89 0.68
C SER A 63 -22.57 -23.15 0.38
N GLU A 64 -21.85 -22.13 -0.06
CA GLU A 64 -20.41 -22.17 -0.34
C GLU A 64 -19.60 -22.30 0.96
N LYS A 65 -18.38 -22.78 0.85
CA LYS A 65 -17.41 -22.79 1.94
C LYS A 65 -16.65 -21.47 1.99
N SER A 66 -16.17 -21.10 3.18
CA SER A 66 -15.35 -19.89 3.36
C SER A 66 -14.14 -19.86 2.43
N GLU A 67 -13.47 -21.01 2.25
CA GLU A 67 -12.28 -21.10 1.38
C GLU A 67 -12.60 -20.82 -0.10
N ASP A 68 -13.80 -21.19 -0.57
CA ASP A 68 -14.23 -20.94 -1.94
C ASP A 68 -14.52 -19.44 -2.17
N ILE A 69 -15.14 -18.79 -1.19
CA ILE A 69 -15.42 -17.34 -1.22
C ILE A 69 -14.12 -16.55 -1.18
N ILE A 70 -13.20 -16.88 -0.28
CA ILE A 70 -11.88 -16.23 -0.17
C ILE A 70 -11.11 -16.39 -1.48
N ARG A 71 -11.12 -17.57 -2.09
CA ARG A 71 -10.49 -17.79 -3.38
C ARG A 71 -11.11 -16.90 -4.47
N GLU A 72 -12.43 -16.80 -4.55
CA GLU A 72 -13.11 -15.94 -5.53
C GLU A 72 -12.76 -14.45 -5.30
N TRP A 73 -12.74 -13.97 -4.08
CA TRP A 73 -12.32 -12.61 -3.77
C TRP A 73 -10.88 -12.34 -4.20
N ASN A 74 -9.96 -13.28 -3.95
CA ASN A 74 -8.56 -13.16 -4.38
C ASN A 74 -8.44 -13.16 -5.91
N GLU A 75 -9.18 -14.00 -6.63
CA GLU A 75 -9.21 -14.01 -8.11
C GLU A 75 -9.72 -12.67 -8.66
N MET A 76 -10.77 -12.10 -8.04
CA MET A 76 -11.29 -10.78 -8.39
C MET A 76 -10.25 -9.68 -8.10
N ALA A 77 -9.56 -9.76 -6.97
CA ALA A 77 -8.50 -8.81 -6.61
C ALA A 77 -7.35 -8.86 -7.62
N VAL A 78 -6.85 -10.05 -7.95
CA VAL A 78 -5.80 -10.23 -8.98
C VAL A 78 -6.20 -9.56 -10.30
N TYR A 79 -7.44 -9.75 -10.73
CA TYR A 79 -7.94 -9.12 -11.94
C TYR A 79 -8.00 -7.60 -11.86
N GLU A 80 -8.53 -7.04 -10.76
CA GLU A 80 -8.63 -5.59 -10.55
C GLU A 80 -7.23 -4.94 -10.50
N TYR A 81 -6.29 -5.51 -9.74
CA TYR A 81 -4.92 -5.00 -9.66
C TYR A 81 -4.19 -5.07 -11.00
N ALA A 82 -4.36 -6.17 -11.75
CA ALA A 82 -3.70 -6.33 -13.04
C ALA A 82 -4.23 -5.39 -14.14
N HIS A 83 -5.49 -4.90 -14.03
CA HIS A 83 -6.14 -4.22 -15.16
C HIS A 83 -6.70 -2.84 -14.84
N HIS A 84 -7.07 -2.55 -13.59
CA HIS A 84 -7.84 -1.36 -13.27
C HIS A 84 -7.17 -0.41 -12.26
N VAL A 85 -6.40 -0.94 -11.31
CA VAL A 85 -5.70 -0.11 -10.31
C VAL A 85 -4.67 0.79 -11.00
N LYS A 86 -4.71 2.08 -10.69
CA LYS A 86 -3.82 3.10 -11.25
C LYS A 86 -2.85 3.62 -10.19
N LEU A 87 -1.82 4.30 -10.65
CA LEU A 87 -0.96 5.08 -9.76
C LEU A 87 -1.74 6.24 -9.15
N SER A 88 -1.37 6.61 -7.93
CA SER A 88 -1.83 7.84 -7.29
C SER A 88 -1.42 9.07 -8.12
N PRO A 89 -2.14 10.19 -7.98
CA PRO A 89 -1.87 11.39 -8.76
C PRO A 89 -0.41 11.84 -8.67
N TYR A 90 0.23 12.09 -9.82
CA TYR A 90 1.62 12.56 -9.99
C TYR A 90 2.71 11.57 -9.51
N ALA A 91 2.35 10.35 -9.13
CA ALA A 91 3.31 9.33 -8.67
C ALA A 91 4.29 8.94 -9.77
N LEU A 92 3.84 8.77 -11.01
CA LEU A 92 4.70 8.41 -12.13
C LEU A 92 5.79 9.46 -12.37
N GLU A 93 5.39 10.74 -12.44
CA GLU A 93 6.30 11.85 -12.64
C GLU A 93 7.34 11.93 -11.52
N TYR A 94 6.90 11.70 -10.27
CA TYR A 94 7.78 11.69 -9.11
C TYR A 94 8.79 10.53 -9.16
N LEU A 95 8.36 9.31 -9.47
CA LEU A 95 9.25 8.15 -9.64
C LEU A 95 10.32 8.40 -10.72
N ILE A 96 9.90 8.95 -11.87
CA ILE A 96 10.82 9.29 -12.97
C ILE A 96 11.84 10.34 -12.52
N GLU A 97 11.40 11.36 -11.79
CA GLU A 97 12.30 12.43 -11.32
C GLU A 97 13.31 11.90 -10.29
N LEU A 98 12.90 11.01 -9.37
CA LEU A 98 13.80 10.35 -8.44
C LEU A 98 14.88 9.51 -9.17
N LYS A 99 14.47 8.72 -10.18
CA LYS A 99 15.43 7.92 -10.97
C LYS A 99 16.42 8.78 -11.73
N LYS A 100 16.00 9.92 -12.31
CA LYS A 100 16.91 10.88 -12.96
C LYS A 100 17.97 11.44 -12.00
N ARG A 101 17.63 11.56 -10.71
CA ARG A 101 18.54 12.02 -9.65
C ARG A 101 19.39 10.89 -9.05
N GLY A 102 19.30 9.67 -9.59
CA GLY A 102 20.07 8.53 -9.10
C GLY A 102 19.58 7.97 -7.74
N VAL A 103 18.37 8.31 -7.31
CA VAL A 103 17.78 7.80 -6.08
C VAL A 103 17.40 6.33 -6.26
N LYS A 104 17.72 5.50 -5.29
CA LYS A 104 17.35 4.09 -5.25
C LYS A 104 15.89 3.94 -4.80
N LEU A 105 15.11 3.10 -5.47
CA LEU A 105 13.69 2.92 -5.20
C LEU A 105 13.36 1.51 -4.74
N ALA A 106 12.60 1.40 -3.67
CA ALA A 106 12.05 0.11 -3.23
C ALA A 106 10.54 0.19 -2.97
N VAL A 107 9.91 -0.95 -3.04
CA VAL A 107 8.56 -1.21 -2.52
C VAL A 107 8.68 -1.91 -1.18
N ALA A 108 7.82 -1.53 -0.21
CA ALA A 108 7.58 -2.26 1.03
C ALA A 108 6.07 -2.32 1.27
N THR A 109 5.44 -3.46 0.94
CA THR A 109 3.98 -3.59 0.90
C THR A 109 3.46 -4.76 1.73
N GLY A 110 2.19 -4.68 2.14
CA GLY A 110 1.43 -5.80 2.69
C GLY A 110 0.81 -6.71 1.62
N LEU A 111 0.84 -6.29 0.35
CA LEU A 111 0.30 -7.11 -0.74
C LEU A 111 1.18 -8.32 -1.05
N SER A 112 0.55 -9.40 -1.49
CA SER A 112 1.26 -10.55 -2.06
C SER A 112 1.80 -10.22 -3.46
N GLY A 113 2.87 -10.92 -3.89
CA GLY A 113 3.45 -10.76 -5.22
C GLY A 113 2.46 -10.97 -6.36
N GLU A 114 1.45 -11.83 -6.17
CA GLU A 114 0.39 -12.09 -7.15
C GLU A 114 -0.46 -10.86 -7.45
N LEU A 115 -0.61 -9.95 -6.48
CA LEU A 115 -1.37 -8.71 -6.62
C LEU A 115 -0.49 -7.57 -7.17
N PHE A 116 0.64 -7.30 -6.53
CA PHE A 116 1.39 -6.09 -6.84
C PHE A 116 2.25 -6.19 -8.11
N LEU A 117 2.79 -7.35 -8.46
CA LEU A 117 3.65 -7.47 -9.63
C LEU A 117 2.90 -7.14 -10.94
N PRO A 118 1.73 -7.76 -11.25
CA PRO A 118 0.96 -7.40 -12.44
C PRO A 118 0.49 -5.95 -12.42
N CYS A 119 0.18 -5.40 -11.24
CA CYS A 119 -0.24 -4.01 -11.10
C CYS A 119 0.88 -3.03 -11.49
N LEU A 120 2.09 -3.23 -10.95
CA LEU A 120 3.25 -2.40 -11.29
C LEU A 120 3.65 -2.54 -12.77
N GLU A 121 3.52 -3.73 -13.35
CA GLU A 121 3.76 -3.99 -14.76
C GLU A 121 2.73 -3.27 -15.64
N HIS A 122 1.42 -3.39 -15.32
CA HIS A 122 0.34 -2.70 -16.01
C HIS A 122 0.52 -1.17 -16.02
N ASN A 123 0.98 -0.62 -14.90
CA ASN A 123 1.29 0.81 -14.77
C ASN A 123 2.66 1.19 -15.36
N SER A 124 3.41 0.25 -15.93
CA SER A 124 4.74 0.45 -16.56
C SER A 124 5.78 1.03 -15.60
N VAL A 125 5.68 0.74 -14.30
CA VAL A 125 6.61 1.25 -13.28
C VAL A 125 7.44 0.16 -12.61
N LEU A 126 7.17 -1.13 -12.87
CA LEU A 126 7.91 -2.25 -12.27
C LEU A 126 9.42 -2.10 -12.43
N GLY A 127 9.88 -1.74 -13.63
CA GLY A 127 11.31 -1.56 -13.95
C GLY A 127 11.98 -0.32 -13.33
N LEU A 128 11.23 0.54 -12.64
CA LEU A 128 11.79 1.69 -11.92
C LEU A 128 12.31 1.31 -10.53
N PHE A 129 11.81 0.23 -9.95
CA PHE A 129 12.20 -0.22 -8.61
C PHE A 129 13.44 -1.10 -8.66
N ASP A 130 14.37 -0.81 -7.77
CA ASP A 130 15.59 -1.60 -7.58
C ASP A 130 15.31 -2.82 -6.68
N ILE A 131 14.37 -2.68 -5.74
CA ILE A 131 13.99 -3.71 -4.75
C ILE A 131 12.47 -3.75 -4.56
N LEU A 132 11.94 -4.95 -4.41
CA LEU A 132 10.55 -5.21 -4.03
C LEU A 132 10.53 -6.10 -2.79
N CYS A 133 9.84 -5.66 -1.73
CA CYS A 133 9.68 -6.41 -0.49
C CYS A 133 8.20 -6.48 -0.11
N SER A 134 7.76 -7.62 0.39
CA SER A 134 6.45 -7.75 1.01
C SER A 134 6.57 -8.25 2.46
N THR A 135 5.51 -8.02 3.24
CA THR A 135 5.42 -8.53 4.63
C THR A 135 5.46 -10.04 4.71
N ASP A 136 5.14 -10.76 3.64
CA ASP A 136 5.25 -12.22 3.56
C ASP A 136 6.68 -12.71 3.82
N GLU A 137 7.69 -11.90 3.45
CA GLU A 137 9.10 -12.24 3.62
C GLU A 137 9.58 -12.11 5.08
N VAL A 138 8.95 -11.21 5.85
CA VAL A 138 9.33 -10.92 7.25
C VAL A 138 8.36 -11.51 8.27
N LYS A 139 7.19 -12.02 7.82
CA LYS A 139 6.16 -12.68 8.63
C LYS A 139 5.57 -11.82 9.75
N ARG A 140 5.71 -10.50 9.66
CA ARG A 140 5.10 -9.51 10.56
C ARG A 140 4.56 -8.36 9.74
N GLY A 141 3.45 -7.76 10.19
CA GLY A 141 2.83 -6.61 9.54
C GLY A 141 3.68 -5.34 9.67
N LYS A 142 3.28 -4.28 8.99
CA LYS A 142 3.98 -3.00 8.93
C LYS A 142 3.91 -2.17 10.22
N GLU A 143 3.15 -2.61 11.21
CA GLU A 143 3.23 -2.09 12.58
C GLU A 143 4.59 -2.40 13.23
N TYR A 144 5.39 -3.30 12.62
CA TYR A 144 6.79 -3.56 12.89
C TYR A 144 7.68 -3.05 11.76
N PRO A 145 8.92 -2.62 12.02
CA PRO A 145 9.78 -2.00 11.02
C PRO A 145 10.44 -2.97 10.03
N ASP A 146 10.26 -4.25 10.20
CA ASP A 146 11.00 -5.33 9.55
C ASP A 146 11.04 -5.23 8.02
N VAL A 147 9.90 -4.94 7.38
CA VAL A 147 9.85 -4.84 5.91
C VAL A 147 10.56 -3.59 5.40
N PHE A 148 10.51 -2.49 6.15
CA PHE A 148 11.22 -1.26 5.81
C PHE A 148 12.73 -1.43 5.99
N GLU A 149 13.16 -2.07 7.09
CA GLU A 149 14.57 -2.40 7.34
C GLU A 149 15.11 -3.37 6.28
N LEU A 150 14.32 -4.37 5.87
CA LEU A 150 14.69 -5.29 4.80
C LEU A 150 14.88 -4.54 3.48
N ALA A 151 13.97 -3.63 3.12
CA ALA A 151 14.08 -2.82 1.92
C ALA A 151 15.32 -1.93 1.95
N ALA A 152 15.59 -1.23 3.05
CA ALA A 152 16.80 -0.41 3.21
C ALA A 152 18.08 -1.24 3.11
N GLN A 153 18.14 -2.40 3.77
CA GLN A 153 19.25 -3.33 3.70
C GLN A 153 19.54 -3.78 2.26
N ARG A 154 18.51 -4.18 1.51
CA ARG A 154 18.64 -4.64 0.12
C ARG A 154 19.06 -3.51 -0.82
N LEU A 155 18.63 -2.28 -0.56
CA LEU A 155 19.09 -1.09 -1.28
C LEU A 155 20.55 -0.72 -0.95
N GLY A 156 21.11 -1.28 0.14
CA GLY A 156 22.41 -0.88 0.66
C GLY A 156 22.42 0.56 1.19
N ALA A 157 21.28 1.01 1.74
CA ALA A 157 21.12 2.33 2.33
C ALA A 157 20.96 2.23 3.85
N THR A 158 21.44 3.25 4.58
CA THR A 158 21.18 3.33 6.02
C THR A 158 19.76 3.86 6.26
N PRO A 159 19.06 3.42 7.32
CA PRO A 159 17.70 3.90 7.62
C PRO A 159 17.58 5.43 7.62
N GLN A 160 18.55 6.15 8.18
CA GLN A 160 18.56 7.61 8.27
C GLN A 160 18.65 8.32 6.90
N ARG A 161 19.00 7.57 5.84
CA ARG A 161 19.09 8.05 4.46
C ARG A 161 17.95 7.52 3.58
N CYS A 162 16.97 6.84 4.18
CA CYS A 162 15.76 6.37 3.53
C CYS A 162 14.58 7.30 3.84
N LEU A 163 13.80 7.62 2.82
CA LEU A 163 12.49 8.26 2.95
C LEU A 163 11.41 7.21 2.66
N VAL A 164 10.47 7.04 3.59
CA VAL A 164 9.33 6.13 3.45
C VAL A 164 8.09 6.93 3.12
N PHE A 165 7.31 6.50 2.11
CA PHE A 165 5.95 6.98 1.85
C PHE A 165 4.95 5.96 2.36
N GLU A 166 3.98 6.42 3.16
CA GLU A 166 2.99 5.59 3.86
C GLU A 166 1.71 6.36 4.18
N ASP A 167 0.55 5.68 4.15
CA ASP A 167 -0.76 6.25 4.46
C ASP A 167 -1.37 5.73 5.77
N VAL A 168 -0.74 4.72 6.42
CA VAL A 168 -1.28 4.08 7.63
C VAL A 168 -0.47 4.43 8.88
N LEU A 169 -1.13 5.00 9.90
CA LEU A 169 -0.48 5.50 11.12
C LEU A 169 0.43 4.47 11.85
N PRO A 170 0.07 3.20 12.06
CA PRO A 170 0.98 2.21 12.65
C PRO A 170 2.28 2.05 11.85
N ALA A 171 2.20 2.02 10.53
CA ALA A 171 3.35 1.86 9.64
C ALA A 171 4.24 3.12 9.61
N VAL A 172 3.63 4.32 9.60
CA VAL A 172 4.37 5.59 9.78
C VAL A 172 5.19 5.55 11.07
N LYS A 173 4.58 5.14 12.19
CA LYS A 173 5.27 5.05 13.48
C LYS A 173 6.39 4.02 13.47
N SER A 174 6.20 2.86 12.83
CA SER A 174 7.21 1.81 12.79
C SER A 174 8.42 2.21 11.93
N ALA A 175 8.20 2.85 10.77
CA ALA A 175 9.28 3.41 9.96
C ALA A 175 10.07 4.50 10.70
N LYS A 176 9.38 5.37 11.47
CA LYS A 176 10.05 6.35 12.35
C LYS A 176 10.87 5.68 13.44
N GLN A 177 10.41 4.59 14.04
CA GLN A 177 11.16 3.81 15.03
C GLN A 177 12.44 3.19 14.45
N ALA A 178 12.41 2.79 13.16
CA ALA A 178 13.61 2.36 12.43
C ALA A 178 14.61 3.49 12.15
N GLY A 179 14.29 4.75 12.50
CA GLY A 179 15.13 5.92 12.26
C GLY A 179 15.05 6.47 10.84
N MET A 180 14.03 6.10 10.07
CA MET A 180 13.82 6.59 8.71
C MET A 180 13.13 7.96 8.69
N LEU A 181 13.30 8.70 7.61
CA LEU A 181 12.44 9.81 7.26
C LEU A 181 11.11 9.26 6.77
N VAL A 182 10.00 9.92 7.11
CA VAL A 182 8.67 9.48 6.70
C VAL A 182 7.86 10.64 6.13
N CYS A 183 7.34 10.45 4.95
CA CYS A 183 6.34 11.30 4.34
C CYS A 183 5.00 10.56 4.36
N ALA A 184 4.09 11.01 5.20
CA ALA A 184 2.74 10.47 5.23
C ALA A 184 1.93 11.01 4.04
N VAL A 185 1.16 10.12 3.42
CA VAL A 185 0.32 10.44 2.25
C VAL A 185 -1.15 10.45 2.68
N TYR A 186 -1.90 11.42 2.18
CA TYR A 186 -3.34 11.45 2.40
C TYR A 186 -4.03 10.29 1.69
N ASP A 187 -4.82 9.54 2.45
CA ASP A 187 -5.83 8.64 1.93
C ASP A 187 -7.16 8.87 2.67
N LYS A 188 -8.29 8.68 1.97
CA LYS A 188 -9.63 8.94 2.53
C LYS A 188 -9.98 8.02 3.69
N TYR A 189 -9.48 6.78 3.71
CA TYR A 189 -9.75 5.80 4.77
C TYR A 189 -8.93 6.07 6.02
N SER A 190 -7.73 6.65 5.87
CA SER A 190 -6.87 7.06 6.98
C SER A 190 -7.10 8.51 7.44
N ALA A 191 -7.94 9.29 6.74
CA ALA A 191 -8.18 10.72 6.97
C ALA A 191 -8.53 11.07 8.42
N ARG A 192 -9.22 10.18 9.14
CA ARG A 192 -9.53 10.34 10.59
C ARG A 192 -8.29 10.42 11.48
N TYR A 193 -7.15 9.91 11.02
CA TYR A 193 -5.88 9.93 11.75
C TYR A 193 -4.94 11.04 11.29
N ARG A 194 -5.41 11.98 10.45
CA ARG A 194 -4.58 13.03 9.86
C ARG A 194 -3.70 13.75 10.88
N VAL A 195 -4.28 14.22 11.99
CA VAL A 195 -3.53 14.96 13.04
C VAL A 195 -2.42 14.10 13.63
N GLN A 196 -2.70 12.82 13.92
CA GLN A 196 -1.70 11.89 14.42
C GLN A 196 -0.61 11.58 13.37
N MET A 197 -0.97 11.50 12.10
CA MET A 197 -0.04 11.32 10.98
C MET A 197 0.89 12.52 10.84
N GLU A 198 0.35 13.74 10.83
CA GLU A 198 1.13 15.00 10.80
C GLU A 198 2.09 15.16 12.00
N GLN A 199 1.73 14.60 13.17
CA GLN A 199 2.59 14.59 14.34
C GLN A 199 3.68 13.51 14.32
N ALA A 200 3.41 12.38 13.68
CA ALA A 200 4.32 11.22 13.67
C ALA A 200 5.31 11.26 12.50
N ALA A 201 4.91 11.77 11.34
CA ALA A 201 5.74 11.86 10.14
C ALA A 201 6.60 13.13 10.12
N ASP A 202 7.62 13.15 9.26
CA ASP A 202 8.41 14.36 8.98
C ASP A 202 7.70 15.28 8.00
N LEU A 203 6.88 14.73 7.12
CA LEU A 203 6.03 15.43 6.15
C LEU A 203 4.67 14.75 6.04
N TYR A 204 3.68 15.53 5.60
CA TYR A 204 2.36 15.03 5.22
C TYR A 204 1.96 15.70 3.90
N ILE A 205 1.63 14.92 2.87
CA ILE A 205 1.27 15.40 1.54
C ILE A 205 -0.13 14.95 1.14
N ALA A 206 -0.78 15.74 0.29
CA ALA A 206 -2.08 15.38 -0.29
C ALA A 206 -1.92 14.48 -1.52
N ASP A 207 -0.88 14.71 -2.32
CA ASP A 207 -0.49 13.91 -3.47
C ASP A 207 1.00 14.12 -3.79
N PHE A 208 1.52 13.41 -4.80
CA PHE A 208 2.95 13.44 -5.13
C PHE A 208 3.46 14.75 -5.78
N ARG A 209 2.61 15.76 -6.05
CA ARG A 209 3.08 17.09 -6.46
C ARG A 209 3.90 17.78 -5.38
N ASP A 210 3.52 17.54 -4.13
CA ASP A 210 4.17 18.14 -2.95
C ASP A 210 5.25 17.23 -2.35
N ALA A 211 5.55 16.10 -3.00
CA ALA A 211 6.53 15.13 -2.52
C ALA A 211 7.96 15.74 -2.55
N PRO A 212 8.75 15.55 -1.48
CA PRO A 212 10.07 16.15 -1.37
C PRO A 212 11.06 15.54 -2.35
N LEU A 213 11.92 16.36 -2.92
CA LEU A 213 13.09 15.91 -3.67
C LEU A 213 14.33 15.91 -2.75
N PRO A 214 15.32 15.04 -3.02
CA PRO A 214 16.59 15.09 -2.30
C PRO A 214 17.30 16.41 -2.58
N ASP A 215 17.97 16.96 -1.54
CA ASP A 215 18.82 18.12 -1.72
C ASP A 215 19.92 17.76 -2.75
N THR A 216 20.12 18.63 -3.74
CA THR A 216 21.09 18.42 -4.83
C THR A 216 22.52 18.73 -4.43
N ASP A 217 22.75 19.25 -3.23
CA ASP A 217 24.08 19.60 -2.72
C ASP A 217 24.75 18.34 -2.13
N PHE A 218 25.17 17.41 -3.00
CA PHE A 218 26.22 16.46 -2.69
C PHE A 218 27.57 17.14 -2.97
N GLU A 219 27.87 18.24 -2.27
CA GLU A 219 29.27 18.63 -2.13
C GLU A 219 29.92 17.70 -1.10
N GLU A 220 31.04 17.13 -1.48
CA GLU A 220 31.88 16.12 -0.86
C GLU A 220 32.24 16.37 0.62
#